data_43d9cb070ffefb744e3f3677418169ac
#
_entry.id   43d9cb070ffefb744e3f3677418169ac
#
_cell.length_a   1.000
_cell.length_b   1.000
_cell.length_c   1.000
_cell.angle_alpha   90.00
_cell.angle_beta   90.00
_cell.angle_gamma   90.00
#
_symmetry.space_group_name_H-M   'P 1'
#
loop_
_entity.id
_entity.type
_entity.pdbx_description
1 polymer ?
#
loop_
_entity_poly.entity_id
_entity_poly.type
_entity_poly.pdbx_seq_one_letter_code
_entity_poly.pdbx_strand_id
1 'polypeptide(L)'
;MNWAHALILLFLVVGAPFAQAVQPDEILPDPALETRARDLSRELRCMVCQNQSIDDSDAPLARDLRLLVRERLKAGDSDTQIRDFLVARYGDFVLLKPRFTGQTALLWLLPFLVLAVGAAALLVLRRRQQNRAGSVRLSDEEEARLAEVLRRERL
;
A
#
# COMPACT_ATOMS: atom_id res chain seq x y z
N MET A 1 -16.96 34.39 11.73
CA MET A 1 -16.71 33.77 10.42
C MET A 1 -18.06 33.62 9.76
N ASN A 2 -18.35 34.43 8.74
CA ASN A 2 -19.72 34.59 8.22
C ASN A 2 -20.11 33.34 7.39
N TRP A 3 -21.31 32.82 7.64
CA TRP A 3 -21.85 31.66 6.91
C TRP A 3 -21.70 31.76 5.38
N ALA A 4 -21.85 32.97 4.82
CA ALA A 4 -21.62 33.22 3.41
C ALA A 4 -20.21 32.82 2.92
N HIS A 5 -19.18 33.08 3.72
CA HIS A 5 -17.80 32.70 3.36
C HIS A 5 -17.60 31.18 3.42
N ALA A 6 -18.25 30.49 4.36
CA ALA A 6 -18.21 29.04 4.44
C ALA A 6 -18.91 28.38 3.23
N LEU A 7 -20.02 28.93 2.76
CA LEU A 7 -20.72 28.44 1.56
C LEU A 7 -19.92 28.71 0.29
N ILE A 8 -19.25 29.86 0.17
CA ILE A 8 -18.39 30.17 -0.98
C ILE A 8 -17.17 29.22 -1.02
N LEU A 9 -16.53 28.96 0.12
CA LEU A 9 -15.41 28.01 0.21
C LEU A 9 -15.86 26.58 -0.12
N LEU A 10 -17.03 26.16 0.36
CA LEU A 10 -17.60 24.85 0.04
C LEU A 10 -17.88 24.73 -1.45
N PHE A 11 -18.43 25.76 -2.08
CA PHE A 11 -18.72 25.78 -3.52
C PHE A 11 -17.44 25.75 -4.38
N LEU A 12 -16.37 26.43 -3.95
CA LEU A 12 -15.07 26.40 -4.64
C LEU A 12 -14.38 25.03 -4.55
N VAL A 13 -14.55 24.29 -3.43
CA VAL A 13 -13.98 22.96 -3.27
C VAL A 13 -14.73 21.90 -4.08
N VAL A 14 -16.06 22.02 -4.17
CA VAL A 14 -16.91 21.05 -4.91
C VAL A 14 -16.89 21.30 -6.42
N GLY A 15 -16.62 22.53 -6.85
CA GLY A 15 -16.62 22.93 -8.27
C GLY A 15 -15.29 22.76 -9.01
N ALA A 16 -14.23 22.22 -8.41
CA ALA A 16 -12.97 22.04 -9.09
C ALA A 16 -13.10 20.92 -10.16
N PRO A 17 -12.92 21.22 -11.47
CA PRO A 17 -12.93 20.18 -12.49
C PRO A 17 -11.75 19.24 -12.26
N PHE A 18 -12.00 17.93 -12.30
CA PHE A 18 -10.93 16.94 -12.34
C PHE A 18 -10.10 17.15 -13.60
N ALA A 19 -8.88 17.60 -13.47
CA ALA A 19 -7.95 17.68 -14.60
C ALA A 19 -7.67 16.25 -15.11
N GLN A 20 -8.08 15.95 -16.35
CA GLN A 20 -7.78 14.67 -16.99
C GLN A 20 -6.50 14.83 -17.81
N ALA A 21 -5.49 14.02 -17.53
CA ALA A 21 -4.23 14.03 -18.26
C ALA A 21 -4.36 13.42 -19.67
N VAL A 22 -5.32 12.52 -19.86
CA VAL A 22 -5.59 11.89 -21.17
C VAL A 22 -6.37 12.83 -22.07
N GLN A 23 -5.83 13.08 -23.26
CA GLN A 23 -6.42 13.97 -24.25
C GLN A 23 -7.52 13.27 -25.06
N PRO A 24 -8.55 14.00 -25.54
CA PRO A 24 -9.65 13.40 -26.32
C PRO A 24 -9.20 12.71 -27.62
N ASP A 25 -8.11 13.16 -28.21
CA ASP A 25 -7.54 12.61 -29.46
C ASP A 25 -6.75 11.29 -29.23
N GLU A 26 -6.47 10.93 -27.98
CA GLU A 26 -5.85 9.65 -27.63
C GLU A 26 -6.87 8.52 -27.50
N ILE A 27 -8.15 8.83 -27.25
CA ILE A 27 -9.18 7.87 -26.85
C ILE A 27 -9.51 6.93 -28.01
N LEU A 28 -9.56 5.63 -27.70
CA LEU A 28 -9.96 4.60 -28.68
C LEU A 28 -11.48 4.64 -28.93
N PRO A 29 -11.94 4.41 -30.22
CA PRO A 29 -13.35 4.34 -30.52
C PRO A 29 -14.09 3.19 -29.84
N ASP A 30 -13.38 2.09 -29.56
CA ASP A 30 -13.91 0.93 -28.81
C ASP A 30 -13.81 1.17 -27.31
N PRO A 31 -14.95 1.29 -26.59
CA PRO A 31 -14.94 1.55 -25.14
C PRO A 31 -14.29 0.42 -24.32
N ALA A 32 -14.36 -0.84 -24.80
CA ALA A 32 -13.76 -1.97 -24.08
C ALA A 32 -12.23 -1.91 -24.18
N LEU A 33 -11.68 -1.61 -25.34
CA LEU A 33 -10.24 -1.42 -25.53
C LEU A 33 -9.75 -0.17 -24.81
N GLU A 34 -10.52 0.91 -24.78
CA GLU A 34 -10.14 2.12 -24.04
C GLU A 34 -10.10 1.88 -22.53
N THR A 35 -11.07 1.14 -21.98
CA THR A 35 -11.04 0.76 -20.56
C THR A 35 -9.76 -0.02 -20.22
N ARG A 36 -9.41 -1.01 -21.06
CA ARG A 36 -8.15 -1.77 -20.89
C ARG A 36 -6.92 -0.89 -21.01
N ALA A 37 -6.92 0.06 -21.97
CA ALA A 37 -5.82 1.01 -22.13
C ALA A 37 -5.61 1.86 -20.88
N ARG A 38 -6.72 2.36 -20.29
CA ARG A 38 -6.69 3.14 -19.04
C ARG A 38 -6.20 2.32 -17.86
N ASP A 39 -6.69 1.09 -17.72
CA ASP A 39 -6.27 0.19 -16.64
C ASP A 39 -4.78 -0.13 -16.71
N LEU A 40 -4.27 -0.46 -17.91
CA LEU A 40 -2.83 -0.65 -18.12
C LEU A 40 -2.03 0.63 -17.83
N SER A 41 -2.52 1.80 -18.28
CA SER A 41 -1.84 3.09 -18.08
C SER A 41 -1.72 3.46 -16.59
N ARG A 42 -2.66 3.05 -15.74
CA ARG A 42 -2.59 3.24 -14.29
C ARG A 42 -1.54 2.37 -13.61
N GLU A 43 -1.16 1.26 -14.22
CA GLU A 43 -0.11 0.36 -13.72
C GLU A 43 1.29 0.78 -14.16
N LEU A 44 1.41 1.69 -15.14
CA LEU A 44 2.65 2.13 -15.74
C LEU A 44 3.10 3.47 -15.18
N ARG A 45 4.39 3.58 -14.88
CA ARG A 45 5.01 4.77 -14.29
C ARG A 45 5.42 5.76 -15.37
N CYS A 46 5.10 7.03 -15.16
CA CYS A 46 5.73 8.13 -15.89
C CYS A 46 7.16 8.30 -15.39
N MET A 47 8.15 8.01 -16.24
CA MET A 47 9.56 8.00 -15.85
C MET A 47 10.19 9.38 -15.64
N VAL A 48 9.50 10.44 -16.05
CA VAL A 48 9.94 11.85 -15.89
C VAL A 48 9.12 12.60 -14.83
N CYS A 49 8.20 11.89 -14.14
CA CYS A 49 7.31 12.46 -13.14
C CYS A 49 7.64 11.94 -11.74
N GLN A 50 7.09 12.58 -10.69
CA GLN A 50 7.28 12.14 -9.31
C GLN A 50 6.36 10.97 -8.97
N ASN A 51 6.66 9.77 -9.49
CA ASN A 51 5.95 8.52 -9.18
C ASN A 51 4.47 8.47 -9.59
N GLN A 52 4.06 9.28 -10.57
CA GLN A 52 2.71 9.26 -11.14
C GLN A 52 2.56 8.14 -12.17
N SER A 53 1.33 7.69 -12.39
CA SER A 53 1.01 6.82 -13.53
C SER A 53 1.05 7.61 -14.84
N ILE A 54 1.21 6.92 -15.97
CA ILE A 54 1.07 7.58 -17.27
C ILE A 54 -0.37 7.99 -17.55
N ASP A 55 -1.36 7.44 -16.84
CA ASP A 55 -2.77 7.83 -16.95
C ASP A 55 -3.05 9.19 -16.29
N ASP A 56 -2.29 9.53 -15.23
CA ASP A 56 -2.47 10.73 -14.41
C ASP A 56 -1.49 11.86 -14.81
N SER A 57 -0.55 11.59 -15.73
CA SER A 57 0.50 12.53 -16.11
C SER A 57 0.24 13.15 -17.47
N ASP A 58 0.36 14.48 -17.57
CA ASP A 58 0.30 15.27 -18.78
C ASP A 58 1.67 15.47 -19.48
N ALA A 59 2.74 14.86 -18.94
CA ALA A 59 4.05 14.90 -19.54
C ALA A 59 4.06 14.30 -20.96
N PRO A 60 4.83 14.88 -21.91
CA PRO A 60 4.90 14.36 -23.28
C PRO A 60 5.26 12.87 -23.34
N LEU A 61 6.22 12.42 -22.53
CA LEU A 61 6.60 11.01 -22.49
C LEU A 61 5.46 10.10 -21.97
N ALA A 62 4.64 10.58 -21.04
CA ALA A 62 3.48 9.84 -20.57
C ALA A 62 2.44 9.66 -21.69
N ARG A 63 2.23 10.71 -22.49
CA ARG A 63 1.38 10.65 -23.67
C ARG A 63 1.88 9.65 -24.70
N ASP A 64 3.19 9.68 -25.01
CA ASP A 64 3.79 8.73 -25.96
C ASP A 64 3.60 7.29 -25.52
N LEU A 65 3.79 7.01 -24.21
CA LEU A 65 3.56 5.68 -23.65
C LEU A 65 2.07 5.27 -23.70
N ARG A 66 1.14 6.20 -23.43
CA ARG A 66 -0.30 5.93 -23.55
C ARG A 66 -0.71 5.60 -24.99
N LEU A 67 -0.16 6.31 -25.97
CA LEU A 67 -0.39 6.03 -27.39
C LEU A 67 0.18 4.66 -27.79
N LEU A 68 1.38 4.33 -27.32
CA LEU A 68 2.02 3.03 -27.54
C LEU A 68 1.19 1.87 -26.96
N VAL A 69 0.66 2.02 -25.75
CA VAL A 69 -0.24 1.01 -25.14
C VAL A 69 -1.48 0.80 -26.04
N ARG A 70 -2.10 1.87 -26.51
CA ARG A 70 -3.29 1.81 -27.39
C ARG A 70 -2.98 1.20 -28.75
N GLU A 71 -1.83 1.48 -29.32
CA GLU A 71 -1.36 0.87 -30.57
C GLU A 71 -1.21 -0.65 -30.42
N ARG A 72 -0.57 -1.10 -29.32
CA ARG A 72 -0.38 -2.53 -29.04
C ARG A 72 -1.71 -3.25 -28.78
N LEU A 73 -2.67 -2.59 -28.10
CA LEU A 73 -4.01 -3.14 -27.89
C LEU A 73 -4.77 -3.28 -29.23
N LYS A 74 -4.65 -2.31 -30.14
CA LYS A 74 -5.22 -2.41 -31.49
C LYS A 74 -4.59 -3.54 -32.30
N ALA A 75 -3.32 -3.82 -32.10
CA ALA A 75 -2.62 -4.95 -32.73
C ALA A 75 -3.05 -6.32 -32.18
N GLY A 76 -3.88 -6.34 -31.11
CA GLY A 76 -4.40 -7.58 -30.51
C GLY A 76 -3.54 -8.16 -29.41
N ASP A 77 -2.55 -7.44 -28.91
CA ASP A 77 -1.71 -7.91 -27.83
C ASP A 77 -2.49 -8.07 -26.52
N SER A 78 -2.10 -9.08 -25.75
CA SER A 78 -2.61 -9.25 -24.39
C SER A 78 -1.94 -8.25 -23.42
N ASP A 79 -2.60 -7.96 -22.29
CA ASP A 79 -2.07 -7.07 -21.26
C ASP A 79 -0.69 -7.50 -20.74
N THR A 80 -0.45 -8.81 -20.68
CA THR A 80 0.86 -9.36 -20.28
C THR A 80 1.93 -9.06 -21.32
N GLN A 81 1.61 -9.28 -22.61
CA GLN A 81 2.54 -8.99 -23.69
C GLN A 81 2.91 -7.52 -23.77
N ILE A 82 1.93 -6.62 -23.54
CA ILE A 82 2.18 -5.17 -23.50
C ILE A 82 3.12 -4.83 -22.33
N ARG A 83 2.85 -5.33 -21.12
CA ARG A 83 3.73 -5.13 -19.97
C ARG A 83 5.14 -5.67 -20.22
N ASP A 84 5.26 -6.87 -20.77
CA ASP A 84 6.56 -7.49 -21.09
C ASP A 84 7.34 -6.68 -22.11
N PHE A 85 6.68 -6.20 -23.14
CA PHE A 85 7.27 -5.34 -24.16
C PHE A 85 7.82 -4.04 -23.54
N LEU A 86 7.03 -3.38 -22.67
CA LEU A 86 7.44 -2.14 -22.03
C LEU A 86 8.60 -2.38 -21.03
N VAL A 87 8.56 -3.47 -20.28
CA VAL A 87 9.64 -3.85 -19.37
C VAL A 87 10.93 -4.18 -20.14
N ALA A 88 10.83 -4.88 -21.25
CA ALA A 88 12.00 -5.19 -22.08
C ALA A 88 12.69 -3.93 -22.65
N ARG A 89 11.89 -2.85 -22.90
CA ARG A 89 12.39 -1.61 -23.48
C ARG A 89 12.84 -0.58 -22.45
N TYR A 90 12.14 -0.49 -21.30
CA TYR A 90 12.32 0.57 -20.30
C TYR A 90 12.78 0.04 -18.94
N GLY A 91 12.86 -1.28 -18.76
CA GLY A 91 13.20 -1.93 -17.49
C GLY A 91 12.00 -2.05 -16.56
N ASP A 92 12.18 -2.82 -15.46
CA ASP A 92 11.12 -3.07 -14.46
C ASP A 92 10.60 -1.80 -13.77
N PHE A 93 11.39 -0.72 -13.80
CA PHE A 93 11.01 0.57 -13.19
C PHE A 93 9.78 1.20 -13.87
N VAL A 94 9.46 0.81 -15.11
CA VAL A 94 8.24 1.26 -15.81
C VAL A 94 6.96 0.78 -15.12
N LEU A 95 7.04 -0.25 -14.28
CA LEU A 95 5.90 -0.74 -13.52
C LEU A 95 5.80 0.00 -12.18
N LEU A 96 4.59 0.50 -11.85
CA LEU A 96 4.32 1.09 -10.54
C LEU A 96 4.28 0.04 -9.42
N LYS A 97 3.85 -1.18 -9.75
CA LYS A 97 3.81 -2.30 -8.80
C LYS A 97 4.87 -3.32 -9.17
N PRO A 98 5.75 -3.70 -8.25
CA PRO A 98 6.74 -4.74 -8.51
C PRO A 98 6.05 -6.05 -8.87
N ARG A 99 6.57 -6.76 -9.88
CA ARG A 99 6.10 -8.11 -10.21
C ARG A 99 6.50 -9.08 -9.11
N PHE A 100 5.68 -10.11 -8.91
CA PHE A 100 6.05 -11.24 -8.06
C PHE A 100 7.07 -12.11 -8.82
N THR A 101 8.33 -11.96 -8.47
CA THR A 101 9.45 -12.73 -9.02
C THR A 101 10.24 -13.36 -7.88
N GLY A 102 11.13 -14.32 -8.18
CA GLY A 102 12.03 -14.88 -7.15
C GLY A 102 12.85 -13.82 -6.43
N GLN A 103 13.25 -12.74 -7.13
CA GLN A 103 14.00 -11.62 -6.57
C GLN A 103 13.14 -10.73 -5.65
N THR A 104 11.86 -10.54 -5.98
CA THR A 104 10.93 -9.72 -5.18
C THR A 104 10.14 -10.52 -4.16
N ALA A 105 10.27 -11.87 -4.14
CA ALA A 105 9.56 -12.74 -3.21
C ALA A 105 9.80 -12.35 -1.74
N LEU A 106 11.04 -11.96 -1.40
CA LEU A 106 11.40 -11.51 -0.05
C LEU A 106 10.62 -10.25 0.35
N LEU A 107 10.42 -9.30 -0.57
CA LEU A 107 9.65 -8.09 -0.34
C LEU A 107 8.20 -8.40 0.07
N TRP A 108 7.60 -9.41 -0.57
CA TRP A 108 6.23 -9.82 -0.31
C TRP A 108 6.08 -10.69 0.95
N LEU A 109 7.09 -11.51 1.25
CA LEU A 109 7.06 -12.44 2.39
C LEU A 109 7.57 -11.83 3.69
N LEU A 110 8.43 -10.79 3.62
CA LEU A 110 9.05 -10.17 4.78
C LEU A 110 8.05 -9.70 5.85
N PRO A 111 6.95 -9.00 5.55
CA PRO A 111 6.00 -8.56 6.57
C PRO A 111 5.38 -9.72 7.33
N PHE A 112 5.06 -10.82 6.67
CA PHE A 112 4.51 -12.02 7.31
C PHE A 112 5.55 -12.71 8.20
N LEU A 113 6.81 -12.77 7.75
CA LEU A 113 7.91 -13.32 8.52
C LEU A 113 8.16 -12.51 9.79
N VAL A 114 8.19 -11.18 9.70
CA VAL A 114 8.35 -10.29 10.86
C VAL A 114 7.21 -10.46 11.85
N LEU A 115 5.97 -10.56 11.37
CA LEU A 115 4.80 -10.81 12.22
C LEU A 115 4.90 -12.17 12.92
N ALA A 116 5.28 -13.22 12.21
CA ALA A 116 5.43 -14.56 12.78
C ALA A 116 6.52 -14.60 13.85
N VAL A 117 7.69 -14.01 13.59
CA VAL A 117 8.79 -13.93 14.57
C VAL A 117 8.38 -13.09 15.78
N GLY A 118 7.73 -11.95 15.57
CA GLY A 118 7.21 -11.10 16.65
C GLY A 118 6.18 -11.81 17.53
N ALA A 119 5.24 -12.50 16.93
CA ALA A 119 4.25 -13.30 17.65
C ALA A 119 4.90 -14.44 18.46
N ALA A 120 5.84 -15.16 17.86
CA ALA A 120 6.58 -16.21 18.54
C ALA A 120 7.38 -15.67 19.74
N ALA A 121 8.07 -14.54 19.56
CA ALA A 121 8.79 -13.89 20.64
C ALA A 121 7.88 -13.47 21.80
N LEU A 122 6.72 -12.88 21.49
CA LEU A 122 5.72 -12.50 22.50
C LEU A 122 5.19 -13.71 23.26
N LEU A 123 4.90 -14.81 22.57
CA LEU A 123 4.45 -16.04 23.21
C LEU A 123 5.51 -16.63 24.14
N VAL A 124 6.78 -16.63 23.72
CA VAL A 124 7.91 -17.09 24.55
C VAL A 124 8.06 -16.20 25.79
N LEU A 125 8.01 -14.88 25.62
CA LEU A 125 8.12 -13.94 26.74
C LEU A 125 6.95 -14.09 27.72
N ARG A 126 5.71 -14.22 27.23
CA ARG A 126 4.55 -14.48 28.10
C ARG A 126 4.69 -15.78 28.89
N ARG A 127 5.11 -16.87 28.22
CA ARG A 127 5.36 -18.15 28.92
C ARG A 127 6.44 -18.03 29.99
N ARG A 128 7.53 -17.31 29.71
CA ARG A 128 8.60 -17.07 30.71
C ARG A 128 8.12 -16.25 31.90
N GLN A 129 7.26 -15.22 31.65
CA GLN A 129 6.67 -14.41 32.74
C GLN A 129 5.72 -15.24 33.60
N GLN A 130 4.85 -16.05 33.00
CA GLN A 130 3.94 -16.94 33.73
C GLN A 130 4.71 -17.96 34.61
N ASN A 131 5.77 -18.55 34.07
CA ASN A 131 6.60 -19.47 34.82
C ASN A 131 7.33 -18.79 35.99
N ARG A 132 7.73 -17.51 35.85
CA ARG A 132 8.32 -16.72 36.94
C ARG A 132 7.27 -16.32 37.97
N ALA A 133 6.08 -15.93 37.59
CA ALA A 133 4.99 -15.58 38.52
C ALA A 133 4.51 -16.81 39.33
N GLY A 134 4.53 -18.01 38.72
CA GLY A 134 4.20 -19.25 39.44
C GLY A 134 5.28 -19.72 40.42
N SER A 135 6.51 -19.18 40.37
CA SER A 135 7.61 -19.55 41.25
C SER A 135 7.79 -18.61 42.45
N VAL A 136 7.07 -17.49 42.48
CA VAL A 136 7.03 -16.60 43.64
C VAL A 136 5.91 -17.09 44.57
N ARG A 137 6.06 -18.31 45.13
CA ARG A 137 5.37 -18.65 46.37
C ARG A 137 6.10 -17.92 47.48
N LEU A 138 5.34 -17.17 48.29
CA LEU A 138 5.88 -16.63 49.54
C LEU A 138 6.48 -17.79 50.36
N SER A 139 7.62 -17.56 50.94
CA SER A 139 8.16 -18.53 51.89
C SER A 139 7.23 -18.58 53.12
N ASP A 140 7.23 -19.71 53.82
CA ASP A 140 6.40 -19.89 55.05
C ASP A 140 6.63 -18.74 56.05
N GLU A 141 7.85 -18.18 56.08
CA GLU A 141 8.22 -17.06 56.94
C GLU A 141 7.64 -15.73 56.46
N GLU A 142 7.53 -15.51 55.14
CA GLU A 142 6.90 -14.34 54.52
C GLU A 142 5.37 -14.37 54.68
N GLU A 143 4.76 -15.57 54.55
CA GLU A 143 3.31 -15.74 54.84
C GLU A 143 2.99 -15.45 56.30
N ALA A 144 3.83 -15.92 57.25
CA ALA A 144 3.65 -15.64 58.67
C ALA A 144 3.78 -14.13 58.97
N ARG A 145 4.74 -13.44 58.36
CA ARG A 145 4.90 -11.99 58.51
C ARG A 145 3.71 -11.23 57.94
N LEU A 146 3.23 -11.62 56.74
CA LEU A 146 2.06 -11.03 56.13
C LEU A 146 0.82 -11.21 57.01
N ALA A 147 0.60 -12.39 57.56
CA ALA A 147 -0.51 -12.66 58.47
C ALA A 147 -0.47 -11.80 59.74
N GLU A 148 0.74 -11.55 60.28
CA GLU A 148 0.93 -10.68 61.45
C GLU A 148 0.63 -9.22 61.13
N VAL A 149 1.08 -8.71 59.97
CA VAL A 149 0.77 -7.33 59.51
C VAL A 149 -0.72 -7.12 59.31
N LEU A 150 -1.39 -8.06 58.62
CA LEU A 150 -2.84 -8.00 58.41
C LEU A 150 -3.67 -8.08 59.70
N ARG A 151 -3.16 -8.78 60.70
CA ARG A 151 -3.80 -8.83 62.03
C ARG A 151 -3.73 -7.46 62.74
N ARG A 152 -2.58 -6.77 62.63
CA ARG A 152 -2.41 -5.43 63.23
C ARG A 152 -3.24 -4.35 62.60
N GLU A 153 -3.53 -4.44 61.29
CA GLU A 153 -4.38 -3.44 60.61
C GLU A 153 -5.89 -3.64 60.85
N ARG A 154 -6.29 -4.81 61.36
CA ARG A 154 -7.70 -5.08 61.68
C ARG A 154 -8.10 -4.71 63.10
N LEU A 155 -7.19 -4.23 63.96
CA LEU A 155 -7.42 -3.76 65.30
C LEU A 155 -7.40 -2.22 65.34
#